data_9ef1a8cf294b7d43ec1f240c13f26818
#
_entry.id   9ef1a8cf294b7d43ec1f240c13f26818
#
_cell.length_a   1.000
_cell.length_b   1.000
_cell.length_c   1.000
_cell.angle_alpha   90.00
_cell.angle_beta   90.00
_cell.angle_gamma   90.00
#
_symmetry.space_group_name_H-M   'P 1'
#
loop_
_entity.id
_entity.type
_entity.pdbx_description
1 polymer ?
#
loop_
_entity_poly.entity_id
_entity_poly.type
_entity_poly.pdbx_seq_one_letter_code
_entity_poly.pdbx_strand_id
1 'polypeptide(L)'
;MNTRQLLSVGIDIGTTTTQVIFSHLELVNRAAVSQVPRYEFIKREISWQSPVFFTPVDKQGGLKEAELKTLILEQYHAAGIEPESVDSGAIIITGESAKTRNARPAVMALSQSLGDFVVASAGPHLESVIAGHGAGAQTLSEQRLCRVLNIDIGGGTANYALFDAGKISGTACLNVGGRLLETDSQGRVVYAHKPGQMIVDECFGAGTDARSLTGAQLVQVTRRMAALIVEVIDGTLSPLAQALMQTGLLPAGVTPEIITLS
;
A
#
# COMPACT_ATOMS: atom_id res chain seq x y z
N MET A 1 12.51 -15.57 31.13
CA MET A 1 12.77 -14.69 29.99
C MET A 1 11.89 -13.45 30.16
N ASN A 2 12.43 -12.26 29.98
CA ASN A 2 11.64 -11.04 30.16
C ASN A 2 10.89 -10.78 28.84
N THR A 3 9.60 -11.09 28.81
CA THR A 3 8.73 -10.83 27.66
C THR A 3 8.01 -9.50 27.87
N ARG A 4 7.78 -8.76 26.80
CA ARG A 4 7.01 -7.53 26.77
C ARG A 4 5.87 -7.68 25.76
N GLN A 5 4.66 -7.38 26.19
CA GLN A 5 3.49 -7.33 25.31
C GLN A 5 3.19 -5.87 24.98
N LEU A 6 2.85 -5.60 23.73
CA LEU A 6 2.50 -4.27 23.24
C LEU A 6 1.20 -4.37 22.43
N LEU A 7 0.32 -3.40 22.63
CA LEU A 7 -0.75 -3.09 21.70
C LEU A 7 -0.21 -2.09 20.67
N SER A 8 -0.23 -2.47 19.42
CA SER A 8 0.31 -1.66 18.32
C SER A 8 -0.78 -1.29 17.32
N VAL A 9 -0.64 -0.12 16.70
CA VAL A 9 -1.47 0.29 15.57
C VAL A 9 -0.60 0.59 14.34
N GLY A 10 -1.06 0.12 13.19
CA GLY A 10 -0.55 0.50 11.88
C GLY A 10 -1.61 1.27 11.11
N ILE A 11 -1.25 2.45 10.59
CA ILE A 11 -2.13 3.27 9.76
C ILE A 11 -1.45 3.47 8.43
N ASP A 12 -2.05 2.94 7.37
CA ASP A 12 -1.60 3.15 6.00
C ASP A 12 -2.49 4.19 5.32
N ILE A 13 -1.86 5.27 4.84
CA ILE A 13 -2.51 6.37 4.14
C ILE A 13 -2.02 6.37 2.71
N GLY A 14 -2.70 5.64 1.84
CA GLY A 14 -2.41 5.58 0.41
C GLY A 14 -3.01 6.75 -0.37
N THR A 15 -2.74 6.79 -1.67
CA THR A 15 -3.26 7.81 -2.60
C THR A 15 -4.80 7.83 -2.63
N THR A 16 -5.41 6.66 -2.62
CA THR A 16 -6.87 6.47 -2.76
C THR A 16 -7.51 5.88 -1.53
N THR A 17 -6.77 5.10 -0.76
CA THR A 17 -7.34 4.33 0.34
C THR A 17 -6.52 4.44 1.61
N THR A 18 -7.23 4.37 2.74
CA THR A 18 -6.64 4.33 4.08
C THR A 18 -7.15 3.11 4.82
N GLN A 19 -6.28 2.50 5.63
CA GLN A 19 -6.62 1.36 6.49
C GLN A 19 -5.96 1.49 7.85
N VAL A 20 -6.63 0.99 8.88
CA VAL A 20 -6.14 0.95 10.27
C VAL A 20 -6.12 -0.51 10.74
N ILE A 21 -5.00 -0.94 11.32
CA ILE A 21 -4.82 -2.30 11.82
C ILE A 21 -4.28 -2.23 13.25
N PHE A 22 -4.95 -2.91 14.19
CA PHE A 22 -4.43 -3.11 15.54
C PHE A 22 -3.85 -4.51 15.70
N SER A 23 -2.74 -4.62 16.41
CA SER A 23 -2.02 -5.87 16.59
C SER A 23 -1.48 -6.02 18.01
N HIS A 24 -1.55 -7.24 18.54
CA HIS A 24 -0.79 -7.62 19.73
C HIS A 24 0.58 -8.13 19.32
N LEU A 25 1.60 -7.52 19.89
CA LEU A 25 3.00 -7.86 19.65
C LEU A 25 3.59 -8.43 20.94
N GLU A 26 4.31 -9.54 20.85
CA GLU A 26 5.07 -10.08 21.96
C GLU A 26 6.56 -10.07 21.60
N LEU A 27 7.36 -9.48 22.48
CA LEU A 27 8.80 -9.36 22.33
C LEU A 27 9.50 -10.10 23.46
N VAL A 28 10.65 -10.68 23.17
CA VAL A 28 11.54 -11.26 24.15
C VAL A 28 12.90 -10.58 24.10
N ASN A 29 13.45 -10.28 25.27
CA ASN A 29 14.82 -9.79 25.36
C ASN A 29 15.80 -10.98 25.24
N ARG A 30 16.62 -10.97 24.19
CA ARG A 30 17.66 -11.99 23.93
C ARG A 30 19.04 -11.60 24.45
N ALA A 31 19.21 -10.36 24.96
CA ALA A 31 20.48 -9.94 25.50
C ALA A 31 20.78 -10.60 26.85
N ALA A 32 22.05 -10.82 27.11
CA ALA A 32 22.50 -11.20 28.46
C ALA A 32 22.24 -10.05 29.45
N VAL A 33 22.14 -10.38 30.75
CA VAL A 33 21.79 -9.43 31.82
C VAL A 33 22.71 -8.19 31.86
N SER A 34 23.96 -8.33 31.41
CA SER A 34 24.97 -7.28 31.39
C SER A 34 25.07 -6.50 30.06
N GLN A 35 24.20 -6.79 29.11
CA GLN A 35 24.22 -6.18 27.78
C GLN A 35 23.01 -5.28 27.56
N VAL A 36 23.13 -4.38 26.58
CA VAL A 36 21.99 -3.55 26.12
C VAL A 36 20.87 -4.47 25.68
N PRO A 37 19.62 -4.24 26.13
CA PRO A 37 18.47 -5.06 25.75
C PRO A 37 18.32 -5.18 24.24
N ARG A 38 18.19 -6.42 23.75
CA ARG A 38 17.91 -6.73 22.35
C ARG A 38 16.59 -7.48 22.28
N TYR A 39 15.55 -6.76 21.85
CA TYR A 39 14.22 -7.31 21.72
C TYR A 39 14.01 -7.93 20.34
N GLU A 40 13.43 -9.14 20.33
CA GLU A 40 12.99 -9.83 19.12
C GLU A 40 11.50 -10.12 19.22
N PHE A 41 10.78 -9.98 18.11
CA PHE A 41 9.37 -10.34 18.04
C PHE A 41 9.23 -11.85 18.04
N ILE A 42 8.43 -12.38 18.97
CA ILE A 42 8.10 -13.82 19.05
C ILE A 42 6.65 -14.09 18.67
N LYS A 43 5.78 -13.06 18.74
CA LYS A 43 4.39 -13.16 18.31
C LYS A 43 3.94 -11.84 17.68
N ARG A 44 3.17 -11.95 16.61
CA ARG A 44 2.47 -10.84 15.97
C ARG A 44 1.09 -11.35 15.61
N GLU A 45 0.06 -10.72 16.15
CA GLU A 45 -1.32 -11.15 15.96
C GLU A 45 -2.20 -9.93 15.71
N ILE A 46 -2.86 -9.89 14.54
CA ILE A 46 -3.84 -8.86 14.24
C ILE A 46 -5.04 -9.09 15.14
N SER A 47 -5.35 -8.11 15.99
CA SER A 47 -6.50 -8.13 16.88
C SER A 47 -7.75 -7.50 16.23
N TRP A 48 -7.54 -6.54 15.35
CA TRP A 48 -8.61 -5.87 14.61
C TRP A 48 -8.10 -5.19 13.35
N GLN A 49 -8.93 -5.15 12.31
CA GLN A 49 -8.61 -4.52 11.04
C GLN A 49 -9.84 -3.75 10.55
N SER A 50 -9.64 -2.49 10.15
CA SER A 50 -10.70 -1.67 9.59
C SER A 50 -11.13 -2.15 8.21
N PRO A 51 -12.35 -1.83 7.79
CA PRO A 51 -12.65 -1.75 6.37
C PRO A 51 -11.67 -0.79 5.67
N VAL A 52 -11.44 -1.02 4.39
CA VAL A 52 -10.69 -0.06 3.56
C VAL A 52 -11.62 1.10 3.23
N PHE A 53 -11.23 2.32 3.57
CA PHE A 53 -12.00 3.53 3.24
C PHE A 53 -11.20 4.47 2.34
N PHE A 54 -11.90 5.38 1.65
CA PHE A 54 -11.25 6.36 0.79
C PHE A 54 -10.46 7.36 1.62
N THR A 55 -9.23 7.66 1.19
CA THR A 55 -8.41 8.72 1.78
C THR A 55 -9.09 10.07 1.50
N PRO A 56 -9.44 10.86 2.52
CA PRO A 56 -10.03 12.17 2.32
C PRO A 56 -9.01 13.14 1.73
N VAL A 57 -9.24 13.55 0.48
CA VAL A 57 -8.40 14.51 -0.23
C VAL A 57 -9.24 15.67 -0.76
N ASP A 58 -8.62 16.83 -0.90
CA ASP A 58 -9.22 17.98 -1.56
C ASP A 58 -9.10 17.89 -3.09
N LYS A 59 -9.64 18.89 -3.79
CA LYS A 59 -9.60 18.93 -5.27
C LYS A 59 -8.20 19.03 -5.85
N GLN A 60 -7.20 19.42 -5.05
CA GLN A 60 -5.79 19.50 -5.42
C GLN A 60 -4.99 18.28 -4.98
N GLY A 61 -5.63 17.28 -4.39
CA GLY A 61 -5.01 16.05 -3.89
C GLY A 61 -4.38 16.19 -2.49
N GLY A 62 -4.55 17.34 -1.82
CA GLY A 62 -4.09 17.54 -0.46
C GLY A 62 -4.93 16.75 0.56
N LEU A 63 -4.29 16.23 1.61
CA LEU A 63 -5.00 15.50 2.66
C LEU A 63 -5.91 16.44 3.45
N LYS A 64 -7.16 16.04 3.64
CA LYS A 64 -8.11 16.69 4.54
C LYS A 64 -7.92 16.16 5.96
N GLU A 65 -7.02 16.79 6.70
CA GLU A 65 -6.56 16.35 8.01
C GLU A 65 -7.71 16.08 9.00
N ALA A 66 -8.66 17.00 9.12
CA ALA A 66 -9.77 16.86 10.07
C ALA A 66 -10.67 15.66 9.75
N GLU A 67 -11.00 15.47 8.45
CA GLU A 67 -11.82 14.34 8.00
C GLU A 67 -11.07 13.02 8.22
N LEU A 68 -9.78 12.97 7.87
CA LEU A 68 -8.93 11.79 8.05
C LEU A 68 -8.80 11.42 9.53
N LYS A 69 -8.59 12.41 10.41
CA LYS A 69 -8.55 12.20 11.86
C LYS A 69 -9.85 11.61 12.39
N THR A 70 -10.98 12.16 11.97
CA THR A 70 -12.30 11.66 12.38
C THR A 70 -12.48 10.21 11.97
N LEU A 71 -12.19 9.88 10.71
CA LEU A 71 -12.28 8.51 10.20
C LEU A 71 -11.39 7.53 10.98
N ILE A 72 -10.16 7.92 11.31
CA ILE A 72 -9.24 7.07 12.09
C ILE A 72 -9.79 6.87 13.51
N LEU A 73 -10.26 7.93 14.20
CA LEU A 73 -10.83 7.81 15.55
C LEU A 73 -12.10 6.96 15.58
N GLU A 74 -12.93 7.00 14.53
CA GLU A 74 -14.06 6.08 14.37
C GLU A 74 -13.61 4.61 14.35
N GLN A 75 -12.42 4.33 13.77
CA GLN A 75 -11.87 2.96 13.76
C GLN A 75 -11.37 2.53 15.14
N TYR A 76 -10.77 3.44 15.91
CA TYR A 76 -10.43 3.18 17.31
C TYR A 76 -11.67 2.82 18.13
N HIS A 77 -12.73 3.62 17.99
CA HIS A 77 -13.99 3.36 18.66
C HIS A 77 -14.62 2.02 18.22
N ALA A 78 -14.63 1.74 16.92
CA ALA A 78 -15.14 0.47 16.38
C ALA A 78 -14.37 -0.77 16.88
N ALA A 79 -13.05 -0.60 17.11
CA ALA A 79 -12.19 -1.62 17.69
C ALA A 79 -12.35 -1.75 19.22
N GLY A 80 -13.01 -0.79 19.89
CA GLY A 80 -13.08 -0.72 21.33
C GLY A 80 -11.74 -0.39 22.00
N ILE A 81 -10.88 0.37 21.30
CA ILE A 81 -9.53 0.73 21.74
C ILE A 81 -9.46 2.24 21.95
N GLU A 82 -9.01 2.63 23.15
CA GLU A 82 -8.73 4.03 23.44
C GLU A 82 -7.32 4.40 22.95
N PRO A 83 -7.10 5.60 22.36
CA PRO A 83 -5.79 6.00 21.85
C PRO A 83 -4.66 5.87 22.89
N GLU A 84 -4.94 6.19 24.14
CA GLU A 84 -3.97 6.15 25.26
C GLU A 84 -3.57 4.72 25.64
N SER A 85 -4.33 3.71 25.20
CA SER A 85 -4.02 2.30 25.46
C SER A 85 -3.03 1.71 24.46
N VAL A 86 -2.71 2.44 23.38
CA VAL A 86 -1.77 1.98 22.34
C VAL A 86 -0.33 2.26 22.79
N ASP A 87 0.46 1.20 22.92
CA ASP A 87 1.86 1.30 23.35
C ASP A 87 2.81 1.78 22.25
N SER A 88 2.48 1.52 20.99
CA SER A 88 3.32 1.87 19.84
C SER A 88 2.49 1.93 18.57
N GLY A 89 2.90 2.77 17.64
CA GLY A 89 2.23 2.88 16.35
C GLY A 89 3.14 3.32 15.22
N ALA A 90 2.67 3.06 14.00
CA ALA A 90 3.30 3.57 12.80
C ALA A 90 2.24 4.14 11.86
N ILE A 91 2.50 5.33 11.33
CA ILE A 91 1.73 5.91 10.24
C ILE A 91 2.62 5.93 9.00
N ILE A 92 2.17 5.29 7.93
CA ILE A 92 2.85 5.28 6.66
C ILE A 92 2.01 6.05 5.65
N ILE A 93 2.63 6.99 4.96
CA ILE A 93 2.04 7.62 3.78
C ILE A 93 2.71 7.07 2.54
N THR A 94 1.90 6.66 1.57
CA THR A 94 2.34 6.04 0.33
C THR A 94 1.79 6.77 -0.91
N GLY A 95 2.39 6.48 -2.06
CA GLY A 95 1.95 6.95 -3.36
C GLY A 95 1.97 8.47 -3.56
N GLU A 96 1.02 9.00 -4.34
CA GLU A 96 0.93 10.43 -4.65
C GLU A 96 0.58 11.27 -3.42
N SER A 97 -0.16 10.71 -2.45
CA SER A 97 -0.47 11.40 -1.18
C SER A 97 0.79 11.81 -0.42
N ALA A 98 1.86 11.01 -0.48
CA ALA A 98 3.14 11.32 0.14
C ALA A 98 3.84 12.55 -0.47
N LYS A 99 3.52 12.90 -1.72
CA LYS A 99 4.12 14.01 -2.47
C LYS A 99 3.40 15.34 -2.27
N THR A 100 2.22 15.34 -1.63
CA THR A 100 1.44 16.56 -1.43
C THR A 100 2.10 17.47 -0.38
N ARG A 101 1.95 18.81 -0.55
CA ARG A 101 2.61 19.79 0.34
C ARG A 101 2.25 19.64 1.81
N ASN A 102 1.04 19.19 2.11
CA ASN A 102 0.53 19.03 3.47
C ASN A 102 0.63 17.60 4.01
N ALA A 103 1.16 16.63 3.25
CA ALA A 103 1.23 15.24 3.67
C ALA A 103 1.95 15.08 5.02
N ARG A 104 3.19 15.55 5.08
CA ARG A 104 4.00 15.43 6.31
C ARG A 104 3.42 16.20 7.49
N PRO A 105 3.02 17.51 7.36
CA PRO A 105 2.34 18.21 8.43
C PRO A 105 1.07 17.52 8.93
N ALA A 106 0.20 17.07 8.03
CA ALA A 106 -1.05 16.39 8.39
C ALA A 106 -0.80 15.12 9.21
N VAL A 107 0.15 14.29 8.77
CA VAL A 107 0.46 13.05 9.49
C VAL A 107 1.19 13.28 10.81
N MET A 108 2.03 14.30 10.89
CA MET A 108 2.65 14.69 12.16
C MET A 108 1.59 15.17 13.18
N ALA A 109 0.59 15.93 12.74
CA ALA A 109 -0.52 16.35 13.59
C ALA A 109 -1.38 15.15 14.03
N LEU A 110 -1.63 14.18 13.12
CA LEU A 110 -2.31 12.93 13.45
C LEU A 110 -1.53 12.13 14.49
N SER A 111 -0.22 11.93 14.30
CA SER A 111 0.60 11.15 15.22
C SER A 111 0.58 11.75 16.64
N GLN A 112 0.68 13.07 16.76
CA GLN A 112 0.62 13.76 18.07
C GLN A 112 -0.73 13.60 18.79
N SER A 113 -1.81 13.39 18.04
CA SER A 113 -3.15 13.25 18.61
C SER A 113 -3.57 11.81 18.90
N LEU A 114 -2.83 10.83 18.39
CA LEU A 114 -3.16 9.39 18.50
C LEU A 114 -2.12 8.62 19.35
N GLY A 115 -1.01 9.24 19.75
CA GLY A 115 0.06 8.63 20.55
C GLY A 115 1.45 8.87 19.97
N ASP A 116 2.47 8.27 20.58
CA ASP A 116 3.87 8.34 20.10
C ASP A 116 4.07 7.38 18.92
N PHE A 117 3.83 7.88 17.71
CA PHE A 117 3.92 7.07 16.50
C PHE A 117 5.15 7.40 15.68
N VAL A 118 5.69 6.36 15.06
CA VAL A 118 6.66 6.52 13.98
C VAL A 118 5.92 6.96 12.72
N VAL A 119 6.32 8.10 12.18
CA VAL A 119 5.81 8.60 10.90
C VAL A 119 6.82 8.30 9.82
N ALA A 120 6.42 7.52 8.82
CA ALA A 120 7.22 7.20 7.67
C ALA A 120 6.52 7.65 6.38
N SER A 121 7.31 8.22 5.47
CA SER A 121 6.90 8.39 4.08
C SER A 121 7.63 7.33 3.28
N ALA A 122 6.92 6.36 2.77
CA ALA A 122 7.49 5.33 1.93
C ALA A 122 7.42 5.79 0.46
N GLY A 123 8.60 5.93 -0.15
CA GLY A 123 8.65 5.99 -1.61
C GLY A 123 8.32 4.61 -2.21
N PRO A 124 8.04 4.54 -3.53
CA PRO A 124 7.55 3.32 -4.17
C PRO A 124 8.47 2.11 -3.99
N HIS A 125 9.78 2.31 -3.90
CA HIS A 125 10.73 1.22 -3.64
C HIS A 125 10.56 0.61 -2.24
N LEU A 126 10.46 1.46 -1.20
CA LEU A 126 10.30 1.01 0.17
C LEU A 126 8.90 0.38 0.37
N GLU A 127 7.87 0.98 -0.22
CA GLU A 127 6.50 0.46 -0.21
C GLU A 127 6.45 -0.96 -0.77
N SER A 128 7.06 -1.19 -1.95
CA SER A 128 7.16 -2.51 -2.57
C SER A 128 7.82 -3.55 -1.64
N VAL A 129 8.92 -3.17 -0.97
CA VAL A 129 9.64 -4.07 -0.06
C VAL A 129 8.81 -4.40 1.17
N ILE A 130 8.17 -3.39 1.79
CA ILE A 130 7.33 -3.58 2.98
C ILE A 130 6.15 -4.50 2.65
N ALA A 131 5.47 -4.27 1.51
CA ALA A 131 4.37 -5.11 1.05
C ALA A 131 4.82 -6.56 0.83
N GLY A 132 5.97 -6.77 0.17
CA GLY A 132 6.55 -8.10 -0.03
C GLY A 132 6.91 -8.83 1.27
N HIS A 133 7.40 -8.10 2.28
CA HIS A 133 7.64 -8.65 3.61
C HIS A 133 6.30 -9.02 4.30
N GLY A 134 5.32 -8.12 4.23
CA GLY A 134 3.99 -8.34 4.82
C GLY A 134 3.26 -9.55 4.21
N ALA A 135 3.40 -9.75 2.90
CA ALA A 135 2.86 -10.90 2.18
C ALA A 135 3.63 -12.21 2.41
N GLY A 136 4.77 -12.17 3.13
CA GLY A 136 5.61 -13.34 3.37
C GLY A 136 6.44 -13.78 2.16
N ALA A 137 6.52 -12.98 1.10
CA ALA A 137 7.23 -13.30 -0.13
C ALA A 137 8.73 -13.49 0.10
N GLN A 138 9.34 -12.68 0.95
CA GLN A 138 10.75 -12.83 1.34
C GLN A 138 10.98 -14.18 2.02
N THR A 139 10.18 -14.51 3.03
CA THR A 139 10.31 -15.78 3.77
C THR A 139 10.12 -16.98 2.86
N LEU A 140 9.16 -16.91 1.95
CA LEU A 140 8.92 -17.96 0.94
C LEU A 140 10.13 -18.13 0.03
N SER A 141 10.72 -17.01 -0.46
CA SER A 141 11.91 -17.00 -1.30
C SER A 141 13.13 -17.61 -0.58
N GLU A 142 13.32 -17.26 0.69
CA GLU A 142 14.41 -17.78 1.52
C GLU A 142 14.25 -19.30 1.77
N GLN A 143 13.07 -19.74 2.18
CA GLN A 143 12.82 -21.15 2.49
C GLN A 143 12.93 -22.06 1.27
N ARG A 144 12.53 -21.56 0.09
CA ARG A 144 12.55 -22.34 -1.16
C ARG A 144 13.81 -22.11 -2.00
N LEU A 145 14.68 -21.17 -1.59
CA LEU A 145 15.87 -20.78 -2.33
C LEU A 145 15.56 -20.44 -3.81
N CYS A 146 14.46 -19.74 -4.05
CA CYS A 146 13.94 -19.41 -5.36
C CYS A 146 13.59 -17.94 -5.50
N ARG A 147 13.26 -17.50 -6.71
CA ARG A 147 12.83 -16.15 -7.01
C ARG A 147 11.32 -16.01 -6.83
N VAL A 148 10.93 -15.14 -5.90
CA VAL A 148 9.53 -14.80 -5.61
C VAL A 148 9.29 -13.34 -5.93
N LEU A 149 8.32 -13.05 -6.78
CA LEU A 149 7.84 -11.70 -7.07
C LEU A 149 6.54 -11.46 -6.28
N ASN A 150 6.55 -10.48 -5.39
CA ASN A 150 5.32 -9.95 -4.83
C ASN A 150 4.80 -8.81 -5.67
N ILE A 151 3.50 -8.81 -5.95
CA ILE A 151 2.80 -7.71 -6.59
C ILE A 151 1.71 -7.25 -5.62
N ASP A 152 1.91 -6.06 -5.07
CA ASP A 152 0.95 -5.40 -4.19
C ASP A 152 0.08 -4.46 -5.02
N ILE A 153 -1.22 -4.77 -5.13
CA ILE A 153 -2.17 -4.02 -5.95
C ILE A 153 -3.05 -3.18 -5.04
N GLY A 154 -2.60 -1.95 -4.79
CA GLY A 154 -3.37 -0.96 -4.05
C GLY A 154 -4.48 -0.31 -4.86
N GLY A 155 -5.03 0.79 -4.35
CA GLY A 155 -6.07 1.55 -5.04
C GLY A 155 -5.55 2.28 -6.28
N GLY A 156 -4.37 2.89 -6.21
CA GLY A 156 -3.79 3.72 -7.29
C GLY A 156 -2.60 3.10 -8.00
N THR A 157 -1.87 2.20 -7.36
CA THR A 157 -0.59 1.66 -7.84
C THR A 157 -0.51 0.16 -7.72
N ALA A 158 0.34 -0.45 -8.54
CA ALA A 158 0.86 -1.79 -8.36
C ALA A 158 2.36 -1.70 -8.03
N ASN A 159 2.75 -2.25 -6.88
CA ASN A 159 4.10 -2.24 -6.35
C ASN A 159 4.70 -3.64 -6.44
N TYR A 160 5.89 -3.74 -7.02
CA TYR A 160 6.58 -5.00 -7.30
C TYR A 160 7.81 -5.13 -6.44
N ALA A 161 7.99 -6.27 -5.77
CA ALA A 161 9.21 -6.61 -5.04
C ALA A 161 9.67 -8.02 -5.43
N LEU A 162 10.85 -8.11 -6.03
CA LEU A 162 11.48 -9.36 -6.43
C LEU A 162 12.50 -9.77 -5.36
N PHE A 163 12.28 -10.93 -4.78
CA PHE A 163 13.21 -11.57 -3.84
C PHE A 163 13.90 -12.74 -4.51
N ASP A 164 15.20 -12.90 -4.24
CA ASP A 164 16.01 -14.04 -4.69
C ASP A 164 16.69 -14.64 -3.46
N ALA A 165 16.35 -15.89 -3.12
CA ALA A 165 16.83 -16.60 -1.93
C ALA A 165 16.73 -15.72 -0.65
N GLY A 166 15.62 -15.02 -0.47
CA GLY A 166 15.33 -14.15 0.67
C GLY A 166 15.93 -12.74 0.60
N LYS A 167 16.68 -12.39 -0.42
CA LYS A 167 17.25 -11.05 -0.61
C LYS A 167 16.47 -10.27 -1.66
N ILE A 168 16.24 -8.97 -1.37
CA ILE A 168 15.64 -8.09 -2.37
C ILE A 168 16.57 -7.96 -3.58
N SER A 169 16.05 -8.25 -4.76
CA SER A 169 16.76 -8.22 -6.03
C SER A 169 16.33 -7.06 -6.92
N GLY A 170 15.07 -6.61 -6.79
CA GLY A 170 14.57 -5.48 -7.54
C GLY A 170 13.19 -5.05 -7.08
N THR A 171 12.84 -3.81 -7.41
CA THR A 171 11.49 -3.27 -7.18
C THR A 171 11.05 -2.44 -8.37
N ALA A 172 9.76 -2.38 -8.61
CA ALA A 172 9.14 -1.51 -9.59
C ALA A 172 7.80 -0.98 -9.06
N CYS A 173 7.31 0.10 -9.67
CA CYS A 173 6.00 0.66 -9.36
C CYS A 173 5.35 1.20 -10.63
N LEU A 174 4.09 0.79 -10.82
CA LEU A 174 3.24 1.19 -11.93
C LEU A 174 2.01 1.92 -11.39
N ASN A 175 1.61 3.04 -12.02
CA ASN A 175 0.38 3.79 -11.70
C ASN A 175 -0.88 3.07 -12.21
N VAL A 176 -1.03 1.81 -11.82
CA VAL A 176 -2.23 1.00 -12.08
C VAL A 176 -2.62 0.28 -10.81
N GLY A 177 -3.79 0.61 -10.29
CA GLY A 177 -4.36 0.00 -9.10
C GLY A 177 -5.87 -0.22 -9.25
N GLY A 178 -6.48 -0.90 -8.30
CA GLY A 178 -7.86 -1.36 -8.37
C GLY A 178 -8.94 -0.26 -8.33
N ARG A 179 -8.58 0.99 -8.04
CA ARG A 179 -9.55 2.10 -7.84
C ARG A 179 -9.24 3.34 -8.69
N LEU A 180 -8.67 3.15 -9.88
CA LEU A 180 -8.44 4.26 -10.83
C LEU A 180 -9.72 4.85 -11.40
N LEU A 181 -10.80 4.06 -11.40
CA LEU A 181 -12.16 4.50 -11.71
C LEU A 181 -13.01 4.27 -10.47
N GLU A 182 -13.58 5.34 -9.92
CA GLU A 182 -14.51 5.24 -8.80
C GLU A 182 -15.92 5.02 -9.33
N THR A 183 -16.63 4.07 -8.73
CA THR A 183 -18.00 3.73 -9.15
C THR A 183 -18.99 3.95 -8.01
N ASP A 184 -20.22 4.30 -8.37
CA ASP A 184 -21.35 4.34 -7.44
C ASP A 184 -21.84 2.90 -7.11
N SER A 185 -22.84 2.82 -6.25
CA SER A 185 -23.47 1.54 -5.85
C SER A 185 -24.14 0.79 -7.01
N GLN A 186 -24.33 1.43 -8.16
CA GLN A 186 -24.90 0.83 -9.36
C GLN A 186 -23.80 0.44 -10.38
N GLY A 187 -22.53 0.61 -10.02
CA GLY A 187 -21.39 0.31 -10.88
C GLY A 187 -21.14 1.33 -11.98
N ARG A 188 -21.71 2.54 -11.90
CA ARG A 188 -21.44 3.62 -12.86
C ARG A 188 -20.24 4.43 -12.40
N VAL A 189 -19.35 4.78 -13.33
CA VAL A 189 -18.19 5.62 -13.03
C VAL A 189 -18.65 7.02 -12.61
N VAL A 190 -18.20 7.46 -11.44
CA VAL A 190 -18.44 8.81 -10.92
C VAL A 190 -17.19 9.69 -11.01
N TYR A 191 -16.01 9.07 -10.95
CA TYR A 191 -14.74 9.76 -11.07
C TYR A 191 -13.68 8.88 -11.73
N ALA A 192 -12.81 9.48 -12.54
CA ALA A 192 -11.63 8.82 -13.11
C ALA A 192 -10.36 9.57 -12.68
N HIS A 193 -9.47 8.87 -12.01
CA HIS A 193 -8.12 9.39 -11.75
C HIS A 193 -7.34 9.50 -13.06
N LYS A 194 -6.35 10.38 -13.10
CA LYS A 194 -5.58 10.64 -14.33
C LYS A 194 -5.04 9.36 -15.00
N PRO A 195 -4.41 8.39 -14.29
CA PRO A 195 -4.00 7.13 -14.91
C PRO A 195 -5.18 6.32 -15.47
N GLY A 196 -6.31 6.29 -14.76
CA GLY A 196 -7.53 5.64 -15.23
C GLY A 196 -8.07 6.27 -16.51
N GLN A 197 -8.09 7.59 -16.59
CA GLN A 197 -8.49 8.31 -17.81
C GLN A 197 -7.55 7.99 -18.99
N MET A 198 -6.22 7.91 -18.76
CA MET A 198 -5.26 7.54 -19.81
C MET A 198 -5.54 6.14 -20.38
N ILE A 199 -5.97 5.19 -19.54
CA ILE A 199 -6.33 3.83 -19.97
C ILE A 199 -7.64 3.87 -20.76
N VAL A 200 -8.63 4.67 -20.34
CA VAL A 200 -9.90 4.88 -21.07
C VAL A 200 -9.62 5.47 -22.43
N ASP A 201 -8.78 6.49 -22.52
CA ASP A 201 -8.40 7.15 -23.76
C ASP A 201 -7.67 6.20 -24.73
N GLU A 202 -6.81 5.30 -24.22
CA GLU A 202 -6.19 4.27 -25.07
C GLU A 202 -7.23 3.26 -25.60
N CYS A 203 -8.20 2.86 -24.77
CA CYS A 203 -9.20 1.86 -25.15
C CYS A 203 -10.25 2.38 -26.14
N PHE A 204 -10.64 3.66 -26.02
CA PHE A 204 -11.83 4.18 -26.73
C PHE A 204 -11.59 5.49 -27.48
N GLY A 205 -10.38 6.03 -27.44
CA GLY A 205 -10.02 7.30 -28.06
C GLY A 205 -9.91 8.46 -27.08
N ALA A 206 -9.01 9.39 -27.37
CA ALA A 206 -8.73 10.54 -26.54
C ALA A 206 -9.97 11.40 -26.28
N GLY A 207 -10.16 11.80 -25.02
CA GLY A 207 -11.29 12.64 -24.61
C GLY A 207 -12.59 11.87 -24.34
N THR A 208 -12.56 10.53 -24.32
CA THR A 208 -13.72 9.72 -23.92
C THR A 208 -14.10 10.03 -22.47
N ASP A 209 -15.35 10.41 -22.20
CA ASP A 209 -15.83 10.62 -20.84
C ASP A 209 -15.98 9.26 -20.12
N ALA A 210 -15.12 9.00 -19.16
CA ALA A 210 -15.16 7.75 -18.41
C ALA A 210 -16.52 7.48 -17.72
N ARG A 211 -17.29 8.55 -17.41
CA ARG A 211 -18.63 8.41 -16.80
C ARG A 211 -19.69 7.88 -17.76
N SER A 212 -19.40 7.91 -19.06
CA SER A 212 -20.32 7.39 -20.10
C SER A 212 -20.09 5.91 -20.42
N LEU A 213 -19.08 5.27 -19.79
CA LEU A 213 -18.74 3.88 -20.08
C LEU A 213 -19.86 2.92 -19.66
N THR A 214 -20.15 1.98 -20.55
CA THR A 214 -21.03 0.84 -20.27
C THR A 214 -20.30 -0.22 -19.44
N GLY A 215 -21.03 -1.14 -18.80
CA GLY A 215 -20.42 -2.24 -18.04
C GLY A 215 -19.48 -3.11 -18.90
N ALA A 216 -19.81 -3.35 -20.18
CA ALA A 216 -18.95 -4.09 -21.10
C ALA A 216 -17.64 -3.33 -21.40
N GLN A 217 -17.70 -2.00 -21.53
CA GLN A 217 -16.52 -1.16 -21.72
C GLN A 217 -15.66 -1.11 -20.45
N LEU A 218 -16.26 -1.09 -19.26
CA LEU A 218 -15.52 -1.19 -17.98
C LEU A 218 -14.74 -2.51 -17.89
N VAL A 219 -15.30 -3.62 -18.36
CA VAL A 219 -14.60 -4.90 -18.44
C VAL A 219 -13.39 -4.80 -19.38
N GLN A 220 -13.47 -4.06 -20.48
CA GLN A 220 -12.30 -3.85 -21.36
C GLN A 220 -11.22 -3.03 -20.68
N VAL A 221 -11.60 -1.94 -19.97
CA VAL A 221 -10.65 -1.13 -19.19
C VAL A 221 -9.96 -1.98 -18.13
N THR A 222 -10.70 -2.78 -17.34
CA THR A 222 -10.10 -3.63 -16.29
C THR A 222 -9.18 -4.71 -16.86
N ARG A 223 -9.52 -5.28 -18.01
CA ARG A 223 -8.61 -6.21 -18.73
C ARG A 223 -7.34 -5.50 -19.17
N ARG A 224 -7.44 -4.28 -19.67
CA ARG A 224 -6.26 -3.49 -20.06
C ARG A 224 -5.39 -3.14 -18.84
N MET A 225 -6.00 -2.78 -17.69
CA MET A 225 -5.30 -2.58 -16.43
C MET A 225 -4.51 -3.83 -16.03
N ALA A 226 -5.12 -5.01 -16.08
CA ALA A 226 -4.45 -6.27 -15.78
C ALA A 226 -3.29 -6.55 -16.75
N ALA A 227 -3.49 -6.30 -18.05
CA ALA A 227 -2.44 -6.46 -19.06
C ALA A 227 -1.23 -5.55 -18.78
N LEU A 228 -1.46 -4.28 -18.41
CA LEU A 228 -0.40 -3.34 -18.03
C LEU A 228 0.42 -3.84 -16.82
N ILE A 229 -0.22 -4.46 -15.84
CA ILE A 229 0.46 -5.08 -14.69
C ILE A 229 1.37 -6.22 -15.16
N VAL A 230 0.90 -7.06 -16.08
CA VAL A 230 1.67 -8.18 -16.62
C VAL A 230 2.85 -7.70 -17.47
N GLU A 231 2.71 -6.63 -18.25
CA GLU A 231 3.80 -6.06 -19.05
C GLU A 231 5.05 -5.73 -18.21
N VAL A 232 4.88 -5.33 -16.94
CA VAL A 232 6.01 -5.07 -16.02
C VAL A 232 6.73 -6.36 -15.65
N ILE A 233 6.00 -7.48 -15.51
CA ILE A 233 6.57 -8.79 -15.21
C ILE A 233 7.38 -9.31 -16.41
N ASP A 234 6.83 -9.15 -17.60
CA ASP A 234 7.44 -9.60 -18.85
C ASP A 234 8.62 -8.69 -19.29
N GLY A 235 8.71 -7.49 -18.70
CA GLY A 235 9.74 -6.50 -19.06
C GLY A 235 9.55 -5.86 -20.43
N THR A 236 8.38 -6.06 -21.07
CA THR A 236 8.06 -5.49 -22.40
C THR A 236 6.91 -4.52 -22.26
N LEU A 237 7.23 -3.23 -22.13
CA LEU A 237 6.25 -2.18 -21.89
C LEU A 237 5.69 -1.59 -23.20
N SER A 238 4.37 -1.48 -23.27
CA SER A 238 3.68 -0.62 -24.23
C SER A 238 3.97 0.87 -23.93
N PRO A 239 3.73 1.79 -24.90
CA PRO A 239 3.87 3.22 -24.65
C PRO A 239 3.06 3.72 -23.45
N LEU A 240 1.86 3.19 -23.24
CA LEU A 240 1.04 3.54 -22.08
C LEU A 240 1.66 3.01 -20.78
N ALA A 241 2.11 1.76 -20.74
CA ALA A 241 2.79 1.22 -19.57
C ALA A 241 4.03 2.05 -19.20
N GLN A 242 4.85 2.44 -20.18
CA GLN A 242 5.99 3.33 -19.97
C GLN A 242 5.59 4.66 -19.35
N ALA A 243 4.50 5.27 -19.84
CA ALA A 243 4.00 6.55 -19.32
C ALA A 243 3.42 6.43 -17.90
N LEU A 244 2.99 5.23 -17.48
CA LEU A 244 2.43 4.94 -16.17
C LEU A 244 3.48 4.43 -15.16
N MET A 245 4.71 4.11 -15.57
CA MET A 245 5.77 3.73 -14.63
C MET A 245 6.14 4.91 -13.72
N GLN A 246 6.27 4.64 -12.43
CA GLN A 246 6.81 5.58 -11.44
C GLN A 246 8.30 5.37 -11.16
N THR A 247 8.81 4.17 -11.44
CA THR A 247 10.20 3.77 -11.19
C THR A 247 10.78 3.09 -12.42
N GLY A 248 12.05 2.68 -12.35
CA GLY A 248 12.64 1.77 -13.33
C GLY A 248 11.96 0.39 -13.32
N LEU A 249 12.27 -0.42 -14.33
CA LEU A 249 11.83 -1.81 -14.45
C LEU A 249 12.52 -2.72 -13.42
N LEU A 250 11.95 -3.90 -13.24
CA LEU A 250 12.62 -5.03 -12.60
C LEU A 250 13.89 -5.42 -13.38
N PRO A 251 14.89 -6.08 -12.76
CA PRO A 251 16.10 -6.51 -13.43
C PRO A 251 15.81 -7.34 -14.67
N ALA A 252 16.44 -6.99 -15.80
CA ALA A 252 16.24 -7.69 -17.06
C ALA A 252 16.74 -9.15 -17.00
N GLY A 253 16.01 -10.04 -17.69
CA GLY A 253 16.37 -11.46 -17.79
C GLY A 253 16.13 -12.27 -16.53
N VAL A 254 15.46 -11.71 -15.53
CA VAL A 254 15.12 -12.41 -14.28
C VAL A 254 13.64 -12.79 -14.30
N THR A 255 13.37 -14.10 -14.44
CA THR A 255 12.01 -14.62 -14.38
C THR A 255 11.69 -15.11 -12.98
N PRO A 256 10.61 -14.64 -12.34
CA PRO A 256 10.16 -15.17 -11.05
C PRO A 256 9.65 -16.61 -11.23
N GLU A 257 9.91 -17.45 -10.22
CA GLU A 257 9.43 -18.84 -10.18
C GLU A 257 8.08 -18.92 -9.46
N ILE A 258 7.83 -17.96 -8.57
CA ILE A 258 6.57 -17.82 -7.83
C ILE A 258 6.15 -16.36 -7.86
N ILE A 259 4.84 -16.12 -8.01
CA ILE A 259 4.22 -14.81 -7.86
C ILE A 259 3.28 -14.87 -6.67
N THR A 260 3.38 -13.89 -5.78
CA THR A 260 2.44 -13.63 -4.69
C THR A 260 1.70 -12.32 -4.94
N LEU A 261 0.47 -12.23 -4.49
CA LEU A 261 -0.37 -11.03 -4.57
C LEU A 261 -0.72 -10.56 -3.17
N SER A 262 -0.71 -9.23 -2.96
CA SER A 262 -1.14 -8.56 -1.73
C SER A 262 -1.96 -7.32 -2.04
#